data_7a581407037d1c82fcdcb7d8a1b4f6de
#
_entry.id   7a581407037d1c82fcdcb7d8a1b4f6de
#
_cell.length_a   1.000
_cell.length_b   1.000
_cell.length_c   1.000
_cell.angle_alpha   90.00
_cell.angle_beta   90.00
_cell.angle_gamma   90.00
#
_symmetry.space_group_name_H-M   'P 1'
#
loop_
_entity.id
_entity.type
_entity.pdbx_description
1 polymer ?
#
loop_
_entity_poly.entity_id
_entity_poly.type
_entity_poly.pdbx_seq_one_letter_code
_entity_poly.pdbx_strand_id
1 'polypeptide(L)'
;MIIHKLIAQHLRHRDDADFYLDQARDAIRWIEQCGMTLGRGCRVLDLGCGHGIFGGELVRRGCEVTFADETNLLLPEFTRLRFLTINLDRDDISTLGEYDLVLCSNVFEHLVRAKQFLDSVHKILTPQGRLFLSWTNWLSPWGGHEFSPFHYLGPRRGHLLYDKLFSRPRKHTPFVNLFPTYIGSTLKVIRRSQNLRILRIAPRYYTELSFLMYIPVVREFLAWNCALLISRRG
;
A
#
# COMPACT_ATOMS: atom_id res chain seq x y z
N MET A 1 3.87 -9.09 16.17
CA MET A 1 3.50 -7.66 15.92
C MET A 1 4.75 -6.80 15.78
N ILE A 2 4.89 -6.06 14.69
CA ILE A 2 6.05 -5.16 14.50
C ILE A 2 5.74 -3.71 14.92
N ILE A 3 4.49 -3.41 15.25
CA ILE A 3 4.01 -2.04 15.52
C ILE A 3 4.87 -1.29 16.55
N HIS A 4 5.30 -1.95 17.63
CA HIS A 4 6.14 -1.32 18.66
C HIS A 4 7.50 -0.87 18.10
N LYS A 5 8.10 -1.71 17.23
CA LYS A 5 9.37 -1.38 16.57
C LYS A 5 9.19 -0.18 15.64
N LEU A 6 8.13 -0.16 14.83
CA LEU A 6 7.84 0.92 13.91
C LEU A 6 7.56 2.25 14.63
N ILE A 7 6.81 2.23 15.74
CA ILE A 7 6.58 3.43 16.56
C ILE A 7 7.91 3.94 17.13
N ALA A 8 8.74 3.06 17.69
CA ALA A 8 10.02 3.45 18.25
C ALA A 8 10.98 4.03 17.20
N GLN A 9 11.02 3.47 15.99
CA GLN A 9 11.82 3.98 14.87
C GLN A 9 11.30 5.33 14.42
N HIS A 10 9.99 5.47 14.20
CA HIS A 10 9.36 6.73 13.79
C HIS A 10 9.65 7.88 14.79
N LEU A 11 9.59 7.57 16.09
CA LEU A 11 9.89 8.58 17.13
C LEU A 11 11.37 8.95 17.19
N ARG A 12 12.30 8.03 16.87
CA ARG A 12 13.75 8.26 16.95
C ARG A 12 14.35 8.82 15.68
N HIS A 13 14.01 8.26 14.54
CA HIS A 13 14.68 8.48 13.25
C HIS A 13 13.72 8.90 12.14
N ARG A 14 12.42 8.99 12.40
CA ARG A 14 11.32 9.14 11.43
C ARG A 14 11.26 7.93 10.49
N ASP A 15 10.79 8.15 9.26
CA ASP A 15 10.63 7.10 8.25
C ASP A 15 11.90 6.96 7.44
N ASP A 16 12.92 6.35 8.02
CA ASP A 16 14.20 6.03 7.37
C ASP A 16 14.12 4.72 6.55
N ALA A 17 15.22 4.35 5.91
CA ALA A 17 15.29 3.14 5.08
C ALA A 17 15.00 1.87 5.90
N ASP A 18 15.43 1.80 7.15
CA ASP A 18 15.21 0.65 8.03
C ASP A 18 13.74 0.50 8.41
N PHE A 19 13.03 1.63 8.60
CA PHE A 19 11.59 1.63 8.83
C PHE A 19 10.82 1.00 7.67
N TYR A 20 11.12 1.39 6.43
CA TYR A 20 10.49 0.80 5.24
C TYR A 20 10.91 -0.65 5.01
N LEU A 21 12.15 -1.00 5.32
CA LEU A 21 12.67 -2.36 5.20
C LEU A 21 11.96 -3.32 6.16
N ASP A 22 11.75 -2.91 7.41
CA ASP A 22 10.99 -3.70 8.37
C ASP A 22 9.53 -3.88 7.94
N GLN A 23 8.91 -2.85 7.40
CA GLN A 23 7.55 -2.96 6.83
C GLN A 23 7.49 -3.93 5.64
N ALA A 24 8.48 -3.88 4.75
CA ALA A 24 8.56 -4.78 3.60
C ALA A 24 8.70 -6.24 4.06
N ARG A 25 9.65 -6.52 4.95
CA ARG A 25 9.90 -7.85 5.50
C ARG A 25 8.68 -8.44 6.22
N ASP A 26 7.96 -7.62 6.96
CA ASP A 26 6.77 -8.05 7.67
C ASP A 26 5.64 -8.39 6.69
N ALA A 27 5.41 -7.54 5.70
CA ALA A 27 4.40 -7.79 4.68
C ALA A 27 4.73 -9.03 3.82
N ILE A 28 6.00 -9.24 3.47
CA ILE A 28 6.44 -10.43 2.73
C ILE A 28 6.17 -11.70 3.54
N ARG A 29 6.52 -11.71 4.84
CA ARG A 29 6.20 -12.85 5.72
C ARG A 29 4.69 -13.12 5.77
N TRP A 30 3.87 -12.08 5.86
CA TRP A 30 2.43 -12.25 5.87
C TRP A 30 1.90 -12.82 4.54
N ILE A 31 2.44 -12.37 3.39
CA ILE A 31 2.09 -12.91 2.06
C ILE A 31 2.43 -14.40 1.99
N GLU A 32 3.60 -14.79 2.49
CA GLU A 32 4.03 -16.21 2.55
C GLU A 32 3.13 -17.04 3.47
N GLN A 33 2.77 -16.51 4.64
CA GLN A 33 1.81 -17.14 5.57
C GLN A 33 0.41 -17.30 4.95
N CYS A 34 0.06 -16.45 3.99
CA CYS A 34 -1.18 -16.59 3.22
C CYS A 34 -1.08 -17.64 2.09
N GLY A 35 0.01 -18.40 2.02
CA GLY A 35 0.19 -19.53 1.11
C GLY A 35 0.80 -19.15 -0.25
N MET A 36 1.52 -18.02 -0.34
CA MET A 36 2.24 -17.65 -1.56
C MET A 36 3.73 -18.02 -1.43
N THR A 37 4.26 -18.70 -2.43
CA THR A 37 5.71 -18.99 -2.50
C THR A 37 6.40 -17.85 -3.24
N LEU A 38 7.38 -17.22 -2.57
CA LEU A 38 8.17 -16.12 -3.11
C LEU A 38 9.60 -16.55 -3.34
N GLY A 39 10.10 -16.46 -4.58
CA GLY A 39 11.44 -16.88 -4.93
C GLY A 39 11.63 -17.02 -6.45
N ARG A 40 12.57 -17.86 -6.88
CA ARG A 40 12.90 -18.06 -8.31
C ARG A 40 11.66 -18.42 -9.13
N GLY A 41 11.48 -17.74 -10.27
CA GLY A 41 10.37 -17.92 -11.18
C GLY A 41 9.10 -17.15 -10.80
N CYS A 42 9.05 -16.48 -9.63
CA CYS A 42 7.95 -15.60 -9.25
C CYS A 42 8.16 -14.21 -9.88
N ARG A 43 7.28 -13.83 -10.78
CA ARG A 43 7.28 -12.51 -11.41
C ARG A 43 6.50 -11.51 -10.55
N VAL A 44 7.18 -10.44 -10.15
CA VAL A 44 6.62 -9.42 -9.25
C VAL A 44 6.61 -8.07 -9.94
N LEU A 45 5.52 -7.34 -9.77
CA LEU A 45 5.43 -5.91 -10.10
C LEU A 45 5.28 -5.10 -8.81
N ASP A 46 6.22 -4.20 -8.56
CA ASP A 46 6.18 -3.24 -7.45
C ASP A 46 5.65 -1.90 -7.97
N LEU A 47 4.35 -1.64 -7.77
CA LEU A 47 3.64 -0.44 -8.22
C LEU A 47 3.71 0.67 -7.18
N GLY A 48 4.19 1.86 -7.59
CA GLY A 48 4.50 2.95 -6.68
C GLY A 48 5.70 2.59 -5.82
N CYS A 49 6.73 2.04 -6.47
CA CYS A 49 7.88 1.43 -5.80
C CYS A 49 8.77 2.42 -5.03
N GLY A 50 8.67 3.74 -5.30
CA GLY A 50 9.52 4.75 -4.71
C GLY A 50 11.00 4.40 -4.82
N HIS A 51 11.68 4.23 -3.68
CA HIS A 51 13.09 3.84 -3.63
C HIS A 51 13.36 2.34 -3.88
N GLY A 52 12.34 1.54 -4.14
CA GLY A 52 12.46 0.12 -4.47
C GLY A 52 12.74 -0.79 -3.27
N ILE A 53 12.54 -0.34 -2.05
CA ILE A 53 12.89 -1.12 -0.83
C ILE A 53 12.07 -2.40 -0.75
N PHE A 54 10.77 -2.37 -1.06
CA PHE A 54 9.92 -3.55 -0.98
C PHE A 54 10.28 -4.57 -2.08
N GLY A 55 10.28 -4.14 -3.34
CA GLY A 55 10.70 -5.00 -4.45
C GLY A 55 12.13 -5.51 -4.28
N GLY A 56 13.04 -4.70 -3.75
CA GLY A 56 14.43 -5.08 -3.45
C GLY A 56 14.55 -6.27 -2.49
N GLU A 57 13.70 -6.36 -1.46
CA GLU A 57 13.66 -7.55 -0.59
C GLU A 57 13.19 -8.81 -1.34
N LEU A 58 12.33 -8.66 -2.36
CA LEU A 58 11.91 -9.78 -3.20
C LEU A 58 12.99 -10.16 -4.22
N VAL A 59 13.75 -9.19 -4.75
CA VAL A 59 14.94 -9.45 -5.57
C VAL A 59 15.94 -10.31 -4.79
N ARG A 60 16.24 -9.97 -3.53
CA ARG A 60 17.15 -10.73 -2.67
C ARG A 60 16.66 -12.16 -2.39
N ARG A 61 15.35 -12.41 -2.52
CA ARG A 61 14.74 -13.76 -2.44
C ARG A 61 14.73 -14.52 -3.76
N GLY A 62 15.22 -13.90 -4.84
CA GLY A 62 15.31 -14.50 -6.16
C GLY A 62 14.07 -14.33 -7.04
N CYS A 63 13.14 -13.44 -6.68
CA CYS A 63 12.02 -13.08 -7.55
C CYS A 63 12.48 -12.23 -8.75
N GLU A 64 11.73 -12.31 -9.84
CA GLU A 64 11.90 -11.46 -11.02
C GLU A 64 11.05 -10.20 -10.85
N VAL A 65 11.68 -9.11 -10.36
CA VAL A 65 10.97 -7.89 -9.98
C VAL A 65 11.04 -6.85 -11.10
N THR A 66 9.89 -6.32 -11.49
CA THR A 66 9.73 -5.10 -12.28
C THR A 66 9.27 -3.99 -11.34
N PHE A 67 9.97 -2.87 -11.34
CA PHE A 67 9.60 -1.67 -10.59
C PHE A 67 8.78 -0.74 -11.48
N ALA A 68 7.80 -0.07 -10.91
CA ALA A 68 6.98 0.89 -11.64
C ALA A 68 6.57 2.07 -10.76
N ASP A 69 6.81 3.29 -11.25
CA ASP A 69 6.45 4.55 -10.58
C ASP A 69 6.39 5.70 -11.60
N GLU A 70 5.89 6.87 -11.21
CA GLU A 70 5.91 8.07 -12.06
C GLU A 70 7.33 8.59 -12.28
N THR A 71 8.20 8.41 -11.30
CA THR A 71 9.60 8.87 -11.34
C THR A 71 10.53 7.76 -10.85
N ASN A 72 11.62 7.54 -11.57
CA ASN A 72 12.63 6.57 -11.15
C ASN A 72 13.47 7.14 -9.98
N LEU A 73 13.13 6.72 -8.77
CA LEU A 73 13.83 7.06 -7.53
C LEU A 73 14.52 5.85 -6.91
N LEU A 74 14.74 4.78 -7.68
CA LEU A 74 15.36 3.55 -7.19
C LEU A 74 16.72 3.80 -6.53
N LEU A 75 16.97 3.11 -5.43
CA LEU A 75 18.29 3.07 -4.82
C LEU A 75 19.34 2.58 -5.84
N PRO A 76 20.62 3.04 -5.72
CA PRO A 76 21.67 2.70 -6.69
C PRO A 76 21.81 1.21 -7.00
N GLU A 77 21.59 0.36 -6.02
CA GLU A 77 21.66 -1.10 -6.13
C GLU A 77 20.58 -1.71 -7.02
N PHE A 78 19.47 -0.98 -7.26
CA PHE A 78 18.33 -1.46 -8.06
C PHE A 78 18.23 -0.79 -9.44
N THR A 79 19.05 0.20 -9.75
CA THR A 79 18.97 0.99 -11.00
C THR A 79 19.19 0.18 -12.29
N ARG A 80 19.81 -1.00 -12.19
CA ARG A 80 20.03 -1.93 -13.32
C ARG A 80 18.84 -2.87 -13.55
N LEU A 81 17.86 -2.88 -12.65
CA LEU A 81 16.68 -3.72 -12.76
C LEU A 81 15.61 -3.04 -13.64
N ARG A 82 14.65 -3.84 -14.11
CA ARG A 82 13.61 -3.34 -14.98
C ARG A 82 12.75 -2.31 -14.25
N PHE A 83 12.68 -1.11 -14.81
CA PHE A 83 11.82 -0.03 -14.36
C PHE A 83 10.87 0.41 -15.48
N LEU A 84 9.61 0.65 -15.13
CA LEU A 84 8.57 1.17 -16.03
C LEU A 84 8.06 2.50 -15.46
N THR A 85 8.08 3.54 -16.28
CA THR A 85 7.45 4.81 -15.90
C THR A 85 5.96 4.70 -16.14
N ILE A 86 5.14 4.92 -15.10
CA ILE A 86 3.69 4.85 -15.17
C ILE A 86 3.03 5.79 -14.17
N ASN A 87 1.96 6.45 -14.61
CA ASN A 87 1.05 7.21 -13.77
C ASN A 87 -0.26 6.42 -13.59
N LEU A 88 -0.50 5.90 -12.38
CA LEU A 88 -1.65 5.03 -12.09
C LEU A 88 -3.01 5.72 -12.22
N ASP A 89 -3.04 7.06 -12.24
CA ASP A 89 -4.26 7.85 -12.44
C ASP A 89 -4.55 8.17 -13.90
N ARG A 90 -3.58 7.99 -14.81
CA ARG A 90 -3.69 8.43 -16.23
C ARG A 90 -3.51 7.29 -17.21
N ASP A 91 -2.55 6.41 -16.92
CA ASP A 91 -2.11 5.40 -17.88
C ASP A 91 -2.93 4.11 -17.77
N ASP A 92 -2.98 3.34 -18.86
CA ASP A 92 -3.60 2.01 -18.85
C ASP A 92 -2.61 0.96 -18.30
N ILE A 93 -2.85 0.52 -17.08
CA ILE A 93 -2.01 -0.48 -16.43
C ILE A 93 -2.02 -1.84 -17.14
N SER A 94 -3.01 -2.13 -17.99
CA SER A 94 -3.10 -3.42 -18.71
C SER A 94 -1.92 -3.67 -19.66
N THR A 95 -1.17 -2.63 -20.01
CA THR A 95 0.02 -2.71 -20.85
C THR A 95 1.26 -3.21 -20.13
N LEU A 96 1.23 -3.31 -18.80
CA LEU A 96 2.39 -3.70 -17.98
C LEU A 96 2.75 -5.19 -18.07
N GLY A 97 1.85 -6.02 -18.63
CA GLY A 97 2.00 -7.48 -18.65
C GLY A 97 1.36 -8.14 -17.43
N GLU A 98 1.58 -9.46 -17.26
CA GLU A 98 0.98 -10.23 -16.18
C GLU A 98 2.03 -10.68 -15.16
N TYR A 99 1.66 -10.64 -13.87
CA TYR A 99 2.53 -10.93 -12.73
C TYR A 99 1.87 -11.90 -11.76
N ASP A 100 2.72 -12.68 -11.07
CA ASP A 100 2.29 -13.62 -10.04
C ASP A 100 2.02 -12.88 -8.72
N LEU A 101 2.75 -11.77 -8.47
CA LEU A 101 2.48 -10.85 -7.38
C LEU A 101 2.55 -9.41 -7.88
N VAL A 102 1.49 -8.65 -7.63
CA VAL A 102 1.49 -7.20 -7.75
C VAL A 102 1.49 -6.60 -6.35
N LEU A 103 2.46 -5.74 -6.06
CA LEU A 103 2.53 -4.95 -4.85
C LEU A 103 1.96 -3.56 -5.12
N CYS A 104 1.07 -3.08 -4.24
CA CYS A 104 0.61 -1.70 -4.19
C CYS A 104 0.56 -1.30 -2.71
N SER A 105 1.67 -0.79 -2.20
CA SER A 105 1.90 -0.59 -0.78
C SER A 105 2.06 0.88 -0.43
N ASN A 106 1.09 1.45 0.31
CA ASN A 106 1.02 2.87 0.66
C ASN A 106 1.01 3.79 -0.59
N VAL A 107 0.28 3.39 -1.59
CA VAL A 107 0.05 4.12 -2.86
C VAL A 107 -1.42 4.41 -3.04
N PHE A 108 -2.28 3.48 -2.64
CA PHE A 108 -3.71 3.51 -2.92
C PHE A 108 -4.43 4.74 -2.37
N GLU A 109 -4.02 5.24 -1.20
CA GLU A 109 -4.52 6.46 -0.58
C GLU A 109 -4.09 7.74 -1.32
N HIS A 110 -3.16 7.63 -2.26
CA HIS A 110 -2.68 8.75 -3.07
C HIS A 110 -3.31 8.81 -4.46
N LEU A 111 -4.11 7.79 -4.85
CA LEU A 111 -4.73 7.73 -6.17
C LEU A 111 -6.03 8.54 -6.21
N VAL A 112 -6.12 9.42 -7.19
CA VAL A 112 -7.36 10.15 -7.55
C VAL A 112 -8.43 9.17 -8.04
N ARG A 113 -8.00 8.17 -8.82
CA ARG A 113 -8.86 7.18 -9.48
C ARG A 113 -8.73 5.78 -8.87
N ALA A 114 -8.64 5.69 -7.54
CA ALA A 114 -8.47 4.43 -6.81
C ALA A 114 -9.48 3.34 -7.21
N LYS A 115 -10.74 3.71 -7.52
CA LYS A 115 -11.73 2.75 -8.03
C LYS A 115 -11.36 2.21 -9.40
N GLN A 116 -10.89 3.06 -10.33
CA GLN A 116 -10.50 2.65 -11.68
C GLN A 116 -9.29 1.70 -11.62
N PHE A 117 -8.34 1.96 -10.72
CA PHE A 117 -7.24 1.04 -10.45
C PHE A 117 -7.76 -0.35 -10.04
N LEU A 118 -8.69 -0.42 -9.09
CA LEU A 118 -9.30 -1.70 -8.67
C LEU A 118 -10.07 -2.39 -9.81
N ASP A 119 -10.73 -1.62 -10.68
CA ASP A 119 -11.45 -2.18 -11.83
C ASP A 119 -10.50 -2.77 -12.89
N SER A 120 -9.25 -2.32 -12.94
CA SER A 120 -8.27 -2.67 -13.99
C SER A 120 -7.19 -3.66 -13.54
N VAL A 121 -6.84 -3.69 -12.25
CA VAL A 121 -5.66 -4.41 -11.73
C VAL A 121 -5.72 -5.94 -11.99
N HIS A 122 -6.91 -6.52 -12.14
CA HIS A 122 -7.06 -7.93 -12.49
C HIS A 122 -6.42 -8.30 -13.83
N LYS A 123 -6.26 -7.33 -14.75
CA LYS A 123 -5.69 -7.52 -16.09
C LYS A 123 -4.18 -7.77 -16.07
N ILE A 124 -3.52 -7.39 -14.98
CA ILE A 124 -2.07 -7.57 -14.79
C ILE A 124 -1.74 -8.70 -13.80
N LEU A 125 -2.73 -9.50 -13.43
CA LEU A 125 -2.55 -10.69 -12.60
C LEU A 125 -2.62 -11.96 -13.45
N THR A 126 -1.64 -12.84 -13.31
CA THR A 126 -1.75 -14.20 -13.85
C THR A 126 -2.99 -14.91 -13.28
N PRO A 127 -3.46 -16.03 -13.86
CA PRO A 127 -4.60 -16.78 -13.31
C PRO A 127 -4.47 -17.13 -11.84
N GLN A 128 -3.24 -17.38 -11.37
CA GLN A 128 -2.91 -17.66 -9.96
C GLN A 128 -2.35 -16.45 -9.23
N GLY A 129 -2.23 -15.30 -9.93
CA GLY A 129 -1.64 -14.08 -9.42
C GLY A 129 -2.38 -13.47 -8.25
N ARG A 130 -1.65 -12.71 -7.45
CA ARG A 130 -2.17 -12.02 -6.26
C ARG A 130 -1.81 -10.54 -6.29
N LEU A 131 -2.72 -9.72 -5.82
CA LEU A 131 -2.46 -8.32 -5.48
C LEU A 131 -2.30 -8.24 -3.96
N PHE A 132 -1.15 -7.77 -3.50
CA PHE A 132 -0.98 -7.23 -2.16
C PHE A 132 -1.30 -5.74 -2.21
N LEU A 133 -2.40 -5.35 -1.57
CA LEU A 133 -2.85 -3.96 -1.48
C LEU A 133 -2.79 -3.50 -0.04
N SER A 134 -2.05 -2.43 0.24
CA SER A 134 -2.07 -1.84 1.57
C SER A 134 -2.07 -0.31 1.50
N TRP A 135 -2.75 0.31 2.48
CA TRP A 135 -2.86 1.76 2.59
C TRP A 135 -3.03 2.20 4.04
N THR A 136 -2.68 3.45 4.31
CA THR A 136 -2.96 4.09 5.58
C THR A 136 -4.44 4.46 5.65
N ASN A 137 -5.15 3.90 6.64
CA ASN A 137 -6.57 4.17 6.79
C ASN A 137 -6.81 5.58 7.32
N TRP A 138 -7.77 6.31 6.74
CA TRP A 138 -8.02 7.71 7.09
C TRP A 138 -8.31 7.94 8.57
N LEU A 139 -9.12 7.09 9.20
CA LEU A 139 -9.45 7.22 10.63
C LEU A 139 -8.42 6.62 11.58
N SER A 140 -7.27 6.17 11.08
CA SER A 140 -6.15 5.77 11.93
C SER A 140 -5.46 6.98 12.55
N PRO A 141 -4.66 6.82 13.62
CA PRO A 141 -3.90 7.93 14.20
C PRO A 141 -2.98 8.65 13.21
N TRP A 142 -2.55 7.98 12.13
CA TRP A 142 -1.68 8.51 11.07
C TRP A 142 -2.40 8.82 9.76
N GLY A 143 -3.73 8.73 9.73
CA GLY A 143 -4.52 8.92 8.50
C GLY A 143 -4.36 10.30 7.84
N GLY A 144 -4.03 11.31 8.62
CA GLY A 144 -3.72 12.66 8.13
C GLY A 144 -2.25 12.86 7.76
N HIS A 145 -1.41 11.82 7.81
CA HIS A 145 0.02 11.95 7.59
C HIS A 145 0.61 13.08 8.48
N GLU A 146 1.29 14.08 7.89
CA GLU A 146 1.95 15.14 8.64
C GLU A 146 0.99 16.02 9.47
N PHE A 147 -0.27 16.13 9.08
CA PHE A 147 -1.24 16.93 9.85
C PHE A 147 -2.11 16.11 10.82
N SER A 148 -1.75 14.87 11.09
CA SER A 148 -2.36 14.11 12.20
C SER A 148 -2.04 14.79 13.55
N PRO A 149 -2.99 14.86 14.50
CA PRO A 149 -4.34 14.29 14.49
C PRO A 149 -5.44 15.21 13.91
N PHE A 150 -5.11 16.34 13.33
CA PHE A 150 -6.09 17.33 12.84
C PHE A 150 -7.03 16.78 11.75
N HIS A 151 -6.66 15.70 11.07
CA HIS A 151 -7.51 15.04 10.07
C HIS A 151 -8.85 14.56 10.63
N TYR A 152 -8.98 14.34 11.96
CA TYR A 152 -10.24 14.02 12.62
C TYR A 152 -11.26 15.17 12.56
N LEU A 153 -10.81 16.41 12.32
CA LEU A 153 -11.68 17.56 12.05
C LEU A 153 -12.22 17.57 10.61
N GLY A 154 -11.96 16.52 9.87
CA GLY A 154 -12.32 16.33 8.48
C GLY A 154 -11.22 16.79 7.49
N PRO A 155 -11.27 16.22 6.27
CA PRO A 155 -10.18 16.43 5.29
C PRO A 155 -10.10 17.87 4.78
N ARG A 156 -11.21 18.64 4.83
CA ARG A 156 -11.24 20.04 4.34
C ARG A 156 -10.85 21.07 5.40
N ARG A 157 -11.01 20.78 6.68
CA ARG A 157 -10.75 21.74 7.77
C ARG A 157 -9.49 21.44 8.54
N GLY A 158 -9.18 20.15 8.72
CA GLY A 158 -8.06 19.72 9.57
C GLY A 158 -6.73 20.24 9.08
N HIS A 159 -6.43 20.13 7.79
CA HIS A 159 -5.16 20.60 7.24
C HIS A 159 -5.02 22.13 7.28
N LEU A 160 -6.14 22.87 7.08
CA LEU A 160 -6.12 24.34 7.16
C LEU A 160 -5.84 24.82 8.59
N LEU A 161 -6.42 24.13 9.59
CA LEU A 161 -6.13 24.45 10.99
C LEU A 161 -4.69 24.13 11.35
N TYR A 162 -4.17 22.99 10.88
CA TYR A 162 -2.78 22.63 11.05
C TYR A 162 -1.83 23.70 10.47
N ASP A 163 -2.08 24.14 9.22
CA ASP A 163 -1.26 25.14 8.55
C ASP A 163 -1.29 26.49 9.26
N LYS A 164 -2.45 26.85 9.87
CA LYS A 164 -2.59 28.07 10.67
C LYS A 164 -1.79 28.01 11.98
N LEU A 165 -1.70 26.84 12.59
CA LEU A 165 -1.02 26.65 13.89
C LEU A 165 0.46 26.33 13.76
N PHE A 166 0.86 25.67 12.67
CA PHE A 166 2.21 25.19 12.47
C PHE A 166 2.72 25.63 11.10
N SER A 167 3.66 26.56 11.06
CA SER A 167 4.30 27.02 9.83
C SER A 167 5.28 25.97 9.26
N ARG A 168 4.86 24.72 9.17
CA ARG A 168 5.68 23.61 8.67
C ARG A 168 5.19 23.16 7.30
N PRO A 169 6.09 22.97 6.31
CA PRO A 169 5.69 22.45 5.01
C PRO A 169 5.16 21.03 5.14
N ARG A 170 4.09 20.72 4.39
CA ARG A 170 3.52 19.40 4.25
C ARG A 170 3.80 18.86 2.85
N LYS A 171 4.04 17.55 2.76
CA LYS A 171 4.14 16.83 1.49
C LYS A 171 2.74 16.44 0.98
N HIS A 172 1.81 16.18 1.91
CA HIS A 172 0.48 15.65 1.61
C HIS A 172 -0.60 16.71 1.82
N THR A 173 -1.43 16.88 0.79
CA THR A 173 -2.58 17.79 0.81
C THR A 173 -3.84 17.01 0.44
N PRO A 174 -4.89 17.04 1.30
CA PRO A 174 -6.15 16.36 1.01
C PRO A 174 -6.74 16.79 -0.33
N PHE A 175 -7.25 15.81 -1.09
CA PHE A 175 -7.82 15.95 -2.44
C PHE A 175 -6.84 16.45 -3.53
N VAL A 176 -5.55 16.55 -3.24
CA VAL A 176 -4.49 16.81 -4.22
C VAL A 176 -3.66 15.56 -4.43
N ASN A 177 -3.04 15.06 -3.36
CA ASN A 177 -2.20 13.87 -3.36
C ASN A 177 -2.39 12.98 -2.12
N LEU A 178 -3.46 13.20 -1.35
CA LEU A 178 -3.90 12.33 -0.26
C LEU A 178 -5.44 12.30 -0.25
N PHE A 179 -6.02 11.12 -0.37
CA PHE A 179 -7.47 10.95 -0.45
C PHE A 179 -7.98 10.17 0.75
N PRO A 180 -9.04 10.66 1.45
CA PRO A 180 -9.65 9.95 2.57
C PRO A 180 -10.10 8.54 2.16
N THR A 181 -9.32 7.54 2.52
CA THR A 181 -9.53 6.14 2.15
C THR A 181 -9.94 5.33 3.37
N TYR A 182 -11.16 4.79 3.34
CA TYR A 182 -11.77 4.04 4.43
C TYR A 182 -11.80 2.55 4.11
N ILE A 183 -11.53 1.72 5.10
CA ILE A 183 -11.51 0.26 4.93
C ILE A 183 -12.86 -0.25 4.45
N GLY A 184 -13.96 0.16 5.10
CA GLY A 184 -15.30 -0.32 4.76
C GLY A 184 -15.73 0.02 3.34
N SER A 185 -15.43 1.24 2.86
CA SER A 185 -15.75 1.65 1.49
C SER A 185 -14.93 0.86 0.46
N THR A 186 -13.63 0.67 0.69
CA THR A 186 -12.76 -0.09 -0.19
C THR A 186 -13.17 -1.57 -0.26
N LEU A 187 -13.45 -2.19 0.89
CA LEU A 187 -13.95 -3.55 0.93
C LEU A 187 -15.27 -3.72 0.17
N LYS A 188 -16.17 -2.73 0.28
CA LYS A 188 -17.45 -2.73 -0.45
C LYS A 188 -17.23 -2.70 -1.96
N VAL A 189 -16.31 -1.87 -2.44
CA VAL A 189 -15.95 -1.80 -3.87
C VAL A 189 -15.42 -3.14 -4.35
N ILE A 190 -14.41 -3.72 -3.66
CA ILE A 190 -13.80 -4.98 -4.07
C ILE A 190 -14.81 -6.15 -4.03
N ARG A 191 -15.64 -6.23 -2.99
CA ARG A 191 -16.66 -7.29 -2.86
C ARG A 191 -17.72 -7.25 -3.96
N ARG A 192 -18.01 -6.06 -4.49
CA ARG A 192 -18.94 -5.86 -5.62
C ARG A 192 -18.29 -6.08 -6.98
N SER A 193 -16.96 -6.13 -7.04
CA SER A 193 -16.24 -6.39 -8.28
C SER A 193 -16.54 -7.81 -8.77
N GLN A 194 -16.78 -7.94 -10.08
CA GLN A 194 -16.91 -9.24 -10.74
C GLN A 194 -15.54 -9.86 -11.01
N ASN A 195 -14.47 -9.05 -11.00
CA ASN A 195 -13.14 -9.47 -11.41
C ASN A 195 -12.18 -9.74 -10.24
N LEU A 196 -12.52 -9.30 -9.02
CA LEU A 196 -11.65 -9.41 -7.86
C LEU A 196 -12.29 -10.19 -6.71
N ARG A 197 -11.47 -10.92 -5.97
CA ARG A 197 -11.86 -11.64 -4.77
C ARG A 197 -10.84 -11.43 -3.66
N ILE A 198 -11.30 -10.99 -2.48
CA ILE A 198 -10.46 -10.87 -1.28
C ILE A 198 -10.17 -12.28 -0.74
N LEU A 199 -8.91 -12.63 -0.60
CA LEU A 199 -8.46 -13.89 -0.03
C LEU A 199 -8.17 -13.76 1.45
N ARG A 200 -7.49 -12.69 1.85
CA ARG A 200 -7.10 -12.40 3.23
C ARG A 200 -7.21 -10.91 3.50
N ILE A 201 -7.47 -10.57 4.75
CA ILE A 201 -7.50 -9.19 5.26
C ILE A 201 -6.89 -9.15 6.64
N ALA A 202 -6.04 -8.17 6.91
CA ALA A 202 -5.43 -7.95 8.21
C ALA A 202 -5.11 -6.47 8.45
N PRO A 203 -4.99 -6.03 9.71
CA PRO A 203 -4.25 -4.82 10.05
C PRO A 203 -2.77 -5.09 9.81
N ARG A 204 -2.11 -4.29 8.98
CA ARG A 204 -0.80 -4.59 8.40
C ARG A 204 0.29 -4.86 9.43
N TYR A 205 0.33 -4.10 10.53
CA TYR A 205 1.46 -4.15 11.48
C TYR A 205 1.22 -5.04 12.70
N TYR A 206 0.05 -5.66 12.77
CA TYR A 206 -0.38 -6.58 13.85
C TYR A 206 -1.39 -7.59 13.30
N THR A 207 -0.93 -8.35 12.31
CA THR A 207 -1.74 -9.31 11.54
C THR A 207 -2.40 -10.39 12.38
N GLU A 208 -1.87 -10.65 13.57
CA GLU A 208 -2.43 -11.56 14.57
C GLU A 208 -3.83 -11.11 15.06
N LEU A 209 -4.10 -9.79 14.99
CA LEU A 209 -5.39 -9.21 15.35
C LEU A 209 -6.34 -9.06 14.15
N SER A 210 -6.22 -9.93 13.16
CA SER A 210 -7.02 -9.86 11.93
C SER A 210 -8.54 -9.93 12.17
N PHE A 211 -8.99 -10.46 13.31
CA PHE A 211 -10.40 -10.46 13.70
C PHE A 211 -10.99 -9.04 13.79
N LEU A 212 -10.18 -8.01 14.12
CA LEU A 212 -10.61 -6.61 14.15
C LEU A 212 -11.17 -6.14 12.81
N MET A 213 -10.69 -6.71 11.70
CA MET A 213 -11.12 -6.34 10.35
C MET A 213 -12.57 -6.73 10.05
N TYR A 214 -13.14 -7.64 10.83
CA TYR A 214 -14.52 -8.12 10.67
C TYR A 214 -15.52 -7.31 11.51
N ILE A 215 -15.05 -6.40 12.37
CA ILE A 215 -15.91 -5.57 13.21
C ILE A 215 -16.01 -4.19 12.55
N PRO A 216 -17.17 -3.86 11.88
CA PRO A 216 -17.39 -2.55 11.29
C PRO A 216 -17.19 -1.44 12.35
N VAL A 217 -16.81 -0.25 11.92
CA VAL A 217 -16.46 0.88 12.77
C VAL A 217 -15.15 0.67 13.54
N VAL A 218 -15.01 -0.39 14.35
CA VAL A 218 -13.79 -0.69 15.13
C VAL A 218 -12.56 -0.77 14.21
N ARG A 219 -12.67 -1.47 13.08
CA ARG A 219 -11.58 -1.58 12.10
C ARG A 219 -11.13 -0.24 11.54
N GLU A 220 -12.06 0.75 11.42
CA GLU A 220 -11.73 2.06 10.88
C GLU A 220 -10.79 2.86 11.80
N PHE A 221 -10.84 2.62 13.10
CA PHE A 221 -10.00 3.30 14.08
C PHE A 221 -8.80 2.47 14.52
N LEU A 222 -8.98 1.18 14.67
CA LEU A 222 -7.95 0.30 15.23
C LEU A 222 -7.07 -0.36 14.16
N ALA A 223 -7.45 -0.39 12.90
CA ALA A 223 -6.55 -0.84 11.83
C ALA A 223 -5.84 0.38 11.22
N TRP A 224 -4.63 0.64 11.69
CA TRP A 224 -3.86 1.83 11.28
C TRP A 224 -3.48 1.81 9.82
N ASN A 225 -3.14 0.65 9.32
CA ASN A 225 -2.90 0.40 7.90
C ASN A 225 -3.60 -0.93 7.55
N CYS A 226 -4.36 -0.93 6.48
CA CYS A 226 -5.06 -2.13 6.01
C CYS A 226 -4.19 -2.90 5.03
N ALA A 227 -4.13 -4.21 5.16
CA ALA A 227 -3.50 -5.10 4.20
C ALA A 227 -4.51 -6.10 3.65
N LEU A 228 -4.58 -6.22 2.34
CA LEU A 228 -5.40 -7.17 1.61
C LEU A 228 -4.53 -8.04 0.72
N LEU A 229 -4.83 -9.34 0.67
CA LEU A 229 -4.40 -10.21 -0.41
C LEU A 229 -5.62 -10.53 -1.27
N ILE A 230 -5.53 -10.20 -2.55
CA ILE A 230 -6.63 -10.23 -3.51
C ILE A 230 -6.23 -11.10 -4.69
N SER A 231 -7.13 -11.91 -5.22
CA SER A 231 -6.97 -12.60 -6.50
C SER A 231 -7.93 -12.05 -7.55
N ARG A 232 -7.63 -12.31 -8.83
CA ARG A 232 -8.67 -12.23 -9.84
C ARG A 232 -9.72 -13.34 -9.60
N ARG A 233 -10.97 -13.09 -9.98
CA ARG A 233 -11.97 -14.14 -10.10
C ARG A 233 -11.70 -14.88 -11.41
N GLY A 234 -11.79 -16.20 -11.37
CA GLY A 234 -11.79 -17.04 -12.56
C GLY A 234 -13.10 -16.93 -13.30
#